data_8222404b69687d45c4f9f1fcc853de8f
#
_entry.id   8222404b69687d45c4f9f1fcc853de8f
#
_cell.length_a   1.000
_cell.length_b   1.000
_cell.length_c   1.000
_cell.angle_alpha   90.00
_cell.angle_beta   90.00
_cell.angle_gamma   90.00
#
_symmetry.space_group_name_H-M   'P 1'
#
loop_
_entity.id
_entity.type
_entity.pdbx_description
1 polymer ?
#
loop_
_entity_poly.entity_id
_entity_poly.type
_entity_poly.pdbx_seq_one_letter_code
_entity_poly.pdbx_strand_id
1 'polypeptide(L)'
;MKLQFELLKKEAKTGARLGKITYHGQEYETPMFMPVGTQATVKTLSPEEVKDTNAGIILANTYHLWLRPGDEIVKKAGGLHKFMNYDGPILTDSGGFQVFSLAKPKDITEEGVHFKNQYNGDKLFLTPEKSIKIQENLGSDIVMSFDECPPASASYDYLKQSVERTLRWAKRGKDVFKGENQLLFGIVQGGAYEDLRKMSAESLVAMNFDGYSIGGVANDHESKEDMYKAFLYSTKYLPEDKLRYAMGIGEPIDLVEGVIRGVDLFDCVTPTRLARHGHAFTKYGKINLKNAKYKEDFTPISEECDCYACKHYTKAYIKHLINADETFGARLLSIHNIRYLVSLMEEIRQAIKEDNIEAFREEFIKNYYGEKNV
;
A
#
# COMPACT_ATOMS: atom_id res chain seq x y z
N MET A 1 -1.07 8.40 21.50
CA MET A 1 0.19 7.62 21.77
C MET A 1 0.74 7.20 20.43
N LYS A 2 2.03 7.42 20.19
CA LYS A 2 2.72 7.11 18.92
C LYS A 2 2.72 5.59 18.69
N LEU A 3 2.49 5.16 17.45
CA LEU A 3 2.56 3.77 17.02
C LEU A 3 3.98 3.22 17.30
N GLN A 4 4.08 2.00 17.81
CA GLN A 4 5.36 1.34 18.13
C GLN A 4 5.52 0.09 17.28
N PHE A 5 6.74 -0.18 16.83
CA PHE A 5 7.09 -1.40 16.08
C PHE A 5 8.15 -2.18 16.84
N GLU A 6 7.99 -3.50 16.88
CA GLU A 6 8.94 -4.46 17.45
C GLU A 6 9.16 -5.59 16.44
N LEU A 7 10.44 -5.87 16.13
CA LEU A 7 10.82 -7.04 15.35
C LEU A 7 10.81 -8.27 16.26
N LEU A 8 9.99 -9.26 15.96
CA LEU A 8 9.84 -10.47 16.76
C LEU A 8 10.72 -11.63 16.28
N LYS A 9 10.83 -11.81 14.96
CA LYS A 9 11.59 -12.91 14.36
C LYS A 9 12.10 -12.52 12.97
N LYS A 10 13.30 -13.02 12.64
CA LYS A 10 13.82 -13.09 11.26
C LYS A 10 13.74 -14.54 10.81
N GLU A 11 13.26 -14.79 9.60
CA GLU A 11 13.28 -16.11 9.00
C GLU A 11 14.74 -16.52 8.71
N ALA A 12 15.04 -17.81 8.87
CA ALA A 12 16.42 -18.28 8.94
C ALA A 12 17.19 -18.21 7.60
N LYS A 13 16.49 -18.25 6.46
CA LYS A 13 17.10 -18.39 5.12
C LYS A 13 16.90 -17.21 4.21
N THR A 14 15.89 -16.38 4.48
CA THR A 14 15.48 -15.29 3.61
C THR A 14 15.53 -13.94 4.33
N GLY A 15 15.07 -12.87 3.67
CA GLY A 15 14.89 -11.57 4.29
C GLY A 15 13.56 -11.43 5.04
N ALA A 16 12.69 -12.44 5.01
CA ALA A 16 11.37 -12.39 5.62
C ALA A 16 11.46 -12.21 7.15
N ARG A 17 10.55 -11.42 7.68
CA ARG A 17 10.56 -11.06 9.10
C ARG A 17 9.16 -10.92 9.65
N LEU A 18 8.97 -11.35 10.90
CA LEU A 18 7.76 -11.18 11.68
C LEU A 18 7.97 -10.01 12.64
N GLY A 19 7.02 -9.11 12.67
CA GLY A 19 7.03 -7.99 13.60
C GLY A 19 5.66 -7.76 14.22
N LYS A 20 5.61 -6.82 15.15
CA LYS A 20 4.41 -6.40 15.85
C LYS A 20 4.33 -4.89 15.90
N ILE A 21 3.15 -4.37 15.56
CA ILE A 21 2.80 -2.97 15.72
C ILE A 21 1.85 -2.86 16.91
N THR A 22 2.18 -1.99 17.87
CA THR A 22 1.28 -1.65 18.98
C THR A 22 0.71 -0.24 18.80
N TYR A 23 -0.62 -0.13 18.82
CA TYR A 23 -1.36 1.12 18.66
C TYR A 23 -2.57 1.17 19.61
N HIS A 24 -2.60 2.14 20.51
CA HIS A 24 -3.66 2.28 21.52
C HIS A 24 -3.99 1.00 22.29
N GLY A 25 -2.98 0.18 22.60
CA GLY A 25 -3.14 -1.09 23.31
C GLY A 25 -3.60 -2.27 22.44
N GLN A 26 -3.85 -2.06 21.16
CA GLN A 26 -4.10 -3.11 20.18
C GLN A 26 -2.81 -3.53 19.51
N GLU A 27 -2.68 -4.80 19.16
CA GLU A 27 -1.51 -5.38 18.51
C GLU A 27 -1.86 -5.89 17.12
N TYR A 28 -0.98 -5.60 16.17
CA TYR A 28 -1.10 -6.00 14.76
C TYR A 28 0.20 -6.65 14.32
N GLU A 29 0.14 -7.87 13.82
CA GLU A 29 1.32 -8.57 13.30
C GLU A 29 1.68 -8.10 11.88
N THR A 30 2.98 -8.01 11.59
CA THR A 30 3.52 -7.81 10.23
C THR A 30 4.23 -9.08 9.75
N PRO A 31 4.31 -9.35 8.42
CA PRO A 31 3.88 -8.50 7.30
C PRO A 31 2.36 -8.39 7.19
N MET A 32 1.89 -7.27 6.61
CA MET A 32 0.45 -7.03 6.41
C MET A 32 0.14 -6.28 5.11
N PHE A 33 -1.10 -6.45 4.64
CA PHE A 33 -1.68 -5.69 3.54
C PHE A 33 -2.60 -4.59 4.08
N MET A 34 -2.47 -3.38 3.56
CA MET A 34 -3.25 -2.19 3.94
C MET A 34 -4.27 -1.87 2.84
N PRO A 35 -5.58 -1.99 3.09
CA PRO A 35 -6.60 -1.52 2.16
C PRO A 35 -6.52 -0.01 1.93
N VAL A 36 -6.80 0.43 0.70
CA VAL A 36 -6.71 1.84 0.32
C VAL A 36 -8.06 2.52 0.43
N GLY A 37 -8.12 3.52 1.32
CA GLY A 37 -9.23 4.44 1.51
C GLY A 37 -8.97 5.81 0.86
N THR A 38 -8.92 5.89 -0.47
CA THR A 38 -8.48 7.06 -1.25
C THR A 38 -9.12 8.39 -0.82
N GLN A 39 -10.41 8.39 -0.50
CA GLN A 39 -11.18 9.57 -0.12
C GLN A 39 -11.84 9.39 1.25
N ALA A 40 -11.04 9.03 2.25
CA ALA A 40 -11.49 8.70 3.60
C ALA A 40 -12.53 7.56 3.61
N THR A 41 -12.44 6.63 2.67
CA THR A 41 -13.29 5.42 2.63
C THR A 41 -12.60 4.34 1.80
N VAL A 42 -12.54 3.13 2.31
CA VAL A 42 -12.24 1.95 1.51
C VAL A 42 -13.45 1.71 0.60
N LYS A 43 -13.23 1.71 -0.72
CA LYS A 43 -14.33 1.72 -1.71
C LYS A 43 -15.39 0.66 -1.40
N THR A 44 -16.64 1.13 -1.22
CA THR A 44 -17.84 0.34 -0.97
C THR A 44 -17.99 -0.27 0.44
N LEU A 45 -17.00 -0.14 1.33
CA LEU A 45 -17.02 -0.70 2.66
C LEU A 45 -17.22 0.36 3.75
N SER A 46 -17.92 0.00 4.81
CA SER A 46 -17.92 0.74 6.07
C SER A 46 -16.63 0.44 6.87
N PRO A 47 -16.27 1.29 7.85
CA PRO A 47 -15.16 1.02 8.76
C PRO A 47 -15.28 -0.32 9.50
N GLU A 48 -16.49 -0.70 9.91
CA GLU A 48 -16.78 -1.97 10.58
C GLU A 48 -16.48 -3.15 9.66
N GLU A 49 -16.89 -3.08 8.40
CA GLU A 49 -16.61 -4.14 7.41
C GLU A 49 -15.12 -4.25 7.09
N VAL A 50 -14.38 -3.14 7.11
CA VAL A 50 -12.91 -3.17 6.98
C VAL A 50 -12.30 -3.92 8.16
N LYS A 51 -12.73 -3.66 9.39
CA LYS A 51 -12.29 -4.40 10.59
C LYS A 51 -12.64 -5.88 10.52
N ASP A 52 -13.85 -6.22 10.05
CA ASP A 52 -14.28 -7.62 9.90
C ASP A 52 -13.43 -8.41 8.89
N THR A 53 -12.66 -7.72 8.04
CA THR A 53 -11.65 -8.38 7.19
C THR A 53 -10.32 -8.67 7.91
N ASN A 54 -10.17 -8.29 9.17
CA ASN A 54 -8.92 -8.31 9.95
C ASN A 54 -7.81 -7.40 9.36
N ALA A 55 -8.15 -6.41 8.56
CA ALA A 55 -7.17 -5.41 8.09
C ALA A 55 -6.71 -4.55 9.28
N GLY A 56 -5.39 -4.46 9.48
CA GLY A 56 -4.80 -3.74 10.61
C GLY A 56 -4.69 -2.24 10.38
N ILE A 57 -4.09 -1.83 9.27
CA ILE A 57 -3.85 -0.43 8.89
C ILE A 57 -4.59 -0.16 7.60
N ILE A 58 -5.12 1.04 7.42
CA ILE A 58 -5.62 1.53 6.13
C ILE A 58 -4.76 2.68 5.61
N LEU A 59 -4.74 2.84 4.28
CA LEU A 59 -4.08 3.97 3.63
C LEU A 59 -5.12 4.99 3.16
N ALA A 60 -4.89 6.27 3.45
CA ALA A 60 -5.66 7.38 2.90
C ALA A 60 -4.78 8.25 1.98
N ASN A 61 -5.38 8.86 0.96
CA ASN A 61 -4.60 9.56 -0.06
C ASN A 61 -4.59 11.08 0.16
N THR A 62 -3.40 11.62 0.39
CA THR A 62 -3.17 13.04 0.68
C THR A 62 -3.62 13.96 -0.44
N TYR A 63 -3.28 13.64 -1.69
CA TYR A 63 -3.66 14.47 -2.84
C TYR A 63 -5.19 14.63 -2.97
N HIS A 64 -5.92 13.50 -2.93
CA HIS A 64 -7.36 13.53 -3.09
C HIS A 64 -8.06 14.24 -1.93
N LEU A 65 -7.61 14.02 -0.70
CA LEU A 65 -8.19 14.63 0.49
C LEU A 65 -7.86 16.11 0.63
N TRP A 66 -6.68 16.54 0.18
CA TRP A 66 -6.35 17.96 0.06
C TRP A 66 -7.26 18.69 -0.94
N LEU A 67 -7.54 18.08 -2.10
CA LEU A 67 -8.41 18.70 -3.10
C LEU A 67 -9.89 18.64 -2.71
N ARG A 68 -10.32 17.57 -2.04
CA ARG A 68 -11.71 17.36 -1.63
C ARG A 68 -11.78 16.38 -0.46
N PRO A 69 -12.34 16.75 0.70
CA PRO A 69 -13.04 18.03 0.99
C PRO A 69 -12.10 19.20 1.29
N GLY A 70 -10.80 18.96 1.43
CA GLY A 70 -9.75 19.86 1.93
C GLY A 70 -9.27 19.45 3.31
N ASP A 71 -7.97 19.44 3.50
CA ASP A 71 -7.31 19.01 4.74
C ASP A 71 -7.72 19.84 5.97
N GLU A 72 -7.97 21.15 5.80
CA GLU A 72 -8.47 22.03 6.87
C GLU A 72 -9.90 21.65 7.33
N ILE A 73 -10.74 21.10 6.44
CA ILE A 73 -12.08 20.60 6.82
C ILE A 73 -11.92 19.33 7.65
N VAL A 74 -11.06 18.41 7.21
CA VAL A 74 -10.79 17.17 7.95
C VAL A 74 -10.20 17.49 9.33
N LYS A 75 -9.26 18.44 9.42
CA LYS A 75 -8.73 18.94 10.70
C LYS A 75 -9.80 19.45 11.64
N LYS A 76 -10.73 20.30 11.14
CA LYS A 76 -11.85 20.82 11.93
C LYS A 76 -12.78 19.71 12.42
N ALA A 77 -12.91 18.62 11.67
CA ALA A 77 -13.65 17.43 12.09
C ALA A 77 -12.93 16.60 13.16
N GLY A 78 -11.67 16.93 13.48
CA GLY A 78 -10.85 16.23 14.46
C GLY A 78 -9.95 15.14 13.87
N GLY A 79 -9.59 15.28 12.58
CA GLY A 79 -8.73 14.34 11.82
C GLY A 79 -9.50 13.22 11.15
N LEU A 80 -8.79 12.41 10.36
CA LEU A 80 -9.39 11.31 9.57
C LEU A 80 -10.12 10.30 10.42
N HIS A 81 -9.60 9.94 11.59
CA HIS A 81 -10.22 8.96 12.50
C HIS A 81 -11.67 9.36 12.85
N LYS A 82 -11.87 10.62 13.27
CA LYS A 82 -13.22 11.12 13.58
C LYS A 82 -14.06 11.37 12.33
N PHE A 83 -13.41 11.87 11.27
CA PHE A 83 -14.10 12.21 10.02
C PHE A 83 -14.72 10.99 9.34
N MET A 84 -14.04 9.83 9.38
CA MET A 84 -14.50 8.58 8.77
C MET A 84 -14.97 7.52 9.78
N ASN A 85 -14.99 7.83 11.08
CA ASN A 85 -15.35 6.91 12.18
C ASN A 85 -14.49 5.63 12.17
N TYR A 86 -13.18 5.77 12.01
CA TYR A 86 -12.23 4.66 12.00
C TYR A 86 -11.25 4.80 13.17
N ASP A 87 -11.09 3.77 13.99
CA ASP A 87 -10.26 3.76 15.22
C ASP A 87 -8.94 2.98 15.07
N GLY A 88 -8.72 2.30 13.93
CA GLY A 88 -7.45 1.65 13.60
C GLY A 88 -6.40 2.65 13.09
N PRO A 89 -5.12 2.23 12.98
CA PRO A 89 -4.06 3.08 12.45
C PRO A 89 -4.31 3.49 10.98
N ILE A 90 -3.94 4.71 10.65
CA ILE A 90 -4.07 5.29 9.30
C ILE A 90 -2.69 5.75 8.81
N LEU A 91 -2.30 5.32 7.61
CA LEU A 91 -1.17 5.84 6.86
C LEU A 91 -1.68 6.79 5.79
N THR A 92 -1.05 7.96 5.62
CA THR A 92 -1.26 8.83 4.45
C THR A 92 -0.05 8.77 3.52
N ASP A 93 -0.29 8.66 2.20
CA ASP A 93 0.76 8.84 1.20
C ASP A 93 1.24 10.30 1.13
N SER A 94 2.31 10.57 0.39
CA SER A 94 2.84 11.94 0.23
C SER A 94 2.01 12.81 -0.72
N GLY A 95 1.13 12.22 -1.52
CA GLY A 95 0.46 12.85 -2.66
C GLY A 95 1.34 12.97 -3.91
N GLY A 96 2.61 12.56 -3.84
CA GLY A 96 3.59 12.68 -4.91
C GLY A 96 3.18 11.95 -6.19
N PHE A 97 2.88 10.66 -6.11
CA PHE A 97 2.55 9.84 -7.28
C PHE A 97 1.46 10.46 -8.17
N GLN A 98 0.37 10.96 -7.57
CA GLN A 98 -0.73 11.59 -8.31
C GLN A 98 -0.29 12.90 -8.96
N VAL A 99 0.48 13.70 -8.26
CA VAL A 99 0.99 14.98 -8.76
C VAL A 99 1.94 14.75 -9.94
N PHE A 100 2.84 13.78 -9.85
CA PHE A 100 3.76 13.45 -10.94
C PHE A 100 3.05 12.90 -12.18
N SER A 101 1.98 12.13 -12.01
CA SER A 101 1.17 11.65 -13.13
C SER A 101 0.44 12.77 -13.89
N LEU A 102 0.21 13.93 -13.25
CA LEU A 102 -0.47 15.09 -13.80
C LEU A 102 0.49 16.19 -14.25
N ALA A 103 1.72 16.21 -13.74
CA ALA A 103 2.74 17.21 -14.05
C ALA A 103 3.53 16.84 -15.31
N LYS A 104 4.08 17.85 -15.98
CA LYS A 104 5.10 17.67 -17.03
C LYS A 104 6.48 17.77 -16.40
N PRO A 105 7.54 17.18 -16.99
CA PRO A 105 8.90 17.29 -16.44
C PRO A 105 9.34 18.71 -16.12
N LYS A 106 8.96 19.69 -16.92
CA LYS A 106 9.25 21.11 -16.70
C LYS A 106 8.55 21.75 -15.51
N ASP A 107 7.52 21.11 -15.00
CA ASP A 107 6.72 21.59 -13.87
C ASP A 107 7.30 21.09 -12.52
N ILE A 108 8.33 20.24 -12.58
CA ILE A 108 9.07 19.72 -11.42
C ILE A 108 10.29 20.64 -11.20
N THR A 109 10.34 21.28 -10.05
CA THR A 109 11.41 22.21 -9.65
C THR A 109 12.07 21.75 -8.36
N GLU A 110 13.14 22.41 -7.94
CA GLU A 110 13.75 22.13 -6.62
C GLU A 110 12.80 22.50 -5.45
N GLU A 111 11.95 23.48 -5.64
CA GLU A 111 11.01 23.96 -4.62
C GLU A 111 9.81 23.02 -4.46
N GLY A 112 9.39 22.34 -5.53
CA GLY A 112 8.21 21.48 -5.55
C GLY A 112 7.66 21.26 -6.95
N VAL A 113 6.40 20.92 -7.06
CA VAL A 113 5.74 20.51 -8.30
C VAL A 113 4.51 21.37 -8.59
N HIS A 114 4.47 21.94 -9.80
CA HIS A 114 3.31 22.63 -10.34
C HIS A 114 2.41 21.66 -11.10
N PHE A 115 1.11 21.72 -10.86
CA PHE A 115 0.13 20.89 -11.56
C PHE A 115 -1.24 21.56 -11.62
N LYS A 116 -2.19 20.95 -12.32
CA LYS A 116 -3.56 21.44 -12.40
C LYS A 116 -4.48 20.58 -11.56
N ASN A 117 -5.36 21.24 -10.79
CA ASN A 117 -6.45 20.59 -10.08
C ASN A 117 -7.37 19.88 -11.10
N GLN A 118 -7.56 18.57 -10.92
CA GLN A 118 -8.34 17.75 -11.84
C GLN A 118 -9.86 18.06 -11.82
N TYR A 119 -10.34 18.77 -10.81
CA TYR A 119 -11.78 19.08 -10.65
C TYR A 119 -12.17 20.42 -11.27
N ASN A 120 -11.32 21.45 -11.16
CA ASN A 120 -11.64 22.81 -11.56
C ASN A 120 -10.56 23.47 -12.46
N GLY A 121 -9.45 22.80 -12.69
CA GLY A 121 -8.36 23.28 -13.56
C GLY A 121 -7.43 24.31 -12.95
N ASP A 122 -7.62 24.71 -11.68
CA ASP A 122 -6.77 25.67 -10.98
C ASP A 122 -5.31 25.22 -10.97
N LYS A 123 -4.39 26.19 -11.09
CA LYS A 123 -2.97 25.93 -10.93
C LYS A 123 -2.64 25.76 -9.45
N LEU A 124 -2.05 24.63 -9.11
CA LEU A 124 -1.62 24.29 -7.77
C LEU A 124 -0.11 24.07 -7.72
N PHE A 125 0.42 24.24 -6.52
CA PHE A 125 1.83 24.00 -6.22
C PHE A 125 1.94 23.20 -4.93
N LEU A 126 2.61 22.05 -5.00
CA LEU A 126 2.86 21.17 -3.85
C LEU A 126 4.36 21.15 -3.59
N THR A 127 4.73 21.48 -2.36
CA THR A 127 6.10 21.43 -1.84
C THR A 127 6.22 20.34 -0.77
N PRO A 128 7.44 19.91 -0.42
CA PRO A 128 7.66 18.97 0.69
C PRO A 128 6.99 19.44 1.99
N GLU A 129 7.16 20.71 2.34
CA GLU A 129 6.60 21.29 3.56
C GLU A 129 5.06 21.28 3.55
N LYS A 130 4.49 21.58 2.39
CA LYS A 130 3.03 21.59 2.24
C LYS A 130 2.44 20.19 2.30
N SER A 131 3.10 19.20 1.69
CA SER A 131 2.70 17.79 1.81
C SER A 131 2.65 17.33 3.27
N ILE A 132 3.71 17.61 4.04
CA ILE A 132 3.75 17.33 5.48
C ILE A 132 2.61 18.04 6.21
N LYS A 133 2.39 19.32 5.94
CA LYS A 133 1.35 20.09 6.61
C LYS A 133 -0.05 19.55 6.36
N ILE A 134 -0.33 19.12 5.12
CA ILE A 134 -1.60 18.50 4.77
C ILE A 134 -1.79 17.21 5.57
N GLN A 135 -0.79 16.33 5.62
CA GLN A 135 -0.86 15.07 6.35
C GLN A 135 -1.00 15.27 7.87
N GLU A 136 -0.34 16.28 8.44
CA GLU A 136 -0.56 16.69 9.84
C GLU A 136 -2.00 17.13 10.08
N ASN A 137 -2.59 17.91 9.18
CA ASN A 137 -3.99 18.34 9.26
C ASN A 137 -4.97 17.16 9.12
N LEU A 138 -4.64 16.18 8.26
CA LEU A 138 -5.39 14.93 8.13
C LEU A 138 -5.32 14.07 9.41
N GLY A 139 -4.26 14.18 10.20
CA GLY A 139 -4.11 13.50 11.48
C GLY A 139 -3.91 11.99 11.37
N SER A 140 -3.20 11.53 10.32
CA SER A 140 -2.80 10.12 10.18
C SER A 140 -1.72 9.74 11.19
N ASP A 141 -1.56 8.44 11.45
CA ASP A 141 -0.53 7.93 12.38
C ASP A 141 0.84 7.77 11.72
N ILE A 142 0.84 7.49 10.41
CA ILE A 142 2.05 7.38 9.60
C ILE A 142 1.96 8.40 8.45
N VAL A 143 2.94 9.28 8.42
CA VAL A 143 3.11 10.38 7.46
C VAL A 143 4.27 10.03 6.52
N MET A 144 4.12 10.28 5.22
CA MET A 144 5.14 9.99 4.21
C MET A 144 5.89 11.26 3.80
N SER A 145 7.22 11.18 3.68
CA SER A 145 8.00 12.26 3.05
C SER A 145 7.58 12.47 1.59
N PHE A 146 7.71 13.70 1.10
CA PHE A 146 7.43 13.99 -0.30
C PHE A 146 8.60 13.53 -1.17
N ASP A 147 8.32 12.76 -2.21
CA ASP A 147 9.31 12.17 -3.12
C ASP A 147 8.99 12.45 -4.58
N GLU A 148 9.98 12.42 -5.43
CA GLU A 148 9.78 12.38 -6.88
C GLU A 148 9.69 10.92 -7.33
N CYS A 149 8.61 10.56 -8.04
CA CYS A 149 8.39 9.25 -8.62
C CYS A 149 8.60 9.29 -10.14
N PRO A 150 9.83 9.07 -10.65
CA PRO A 150 10.12 9.05 -12.07
C PRO A 150 9.41 7.90 -12.79
N PRO A 151 9.12 8.03 -14.10
CA PRO A 151 8.60 6.93 -14.89
C PRO A 151 9.65 5.79 -15.00
N ALA A 152 9.19 4.54 -15.14
CA ALA A 152 10.07 3.37 -15.29
C ALA A 152 11.05 3.48 -16.47
N SER A 153 10.71 4.27 -17.51
CA SER A 153 11.57 4.53 -18.68
C SER A 153 12.63 5.61 -18.46
N ALA A 154 12.75 6.16 -17.25
CA ALA A 154 13.71 7.23 -16.97
C ALA A 154 15.16 6.73 -17.12
N SER A 155 16.06 7.58 -17.67
CA SER A 155 17.47 7.24 -17.76
C SER A 155 18.13 7.20 -16.38
N TYR A 156 19.25 6.48 -16.28
CA TYR A 156 20.04 6.42 -15.04
C TYR A 156 20.41 7.81 -14.52
N ASP A 157 20.85 8.71 -15.39
CA ASP A 157 21.24 10.08 -14.99
C ASP A 157 20.05 10.88 -14.44
N TYR A 158 18.87 10.73 -15.04
CA TYR A 158 17.65 11.34 -14.51
C TYR A 158 17.25 10.75 -13.17
N LEU A 159 17.29 9.41 -13.05
CA LEU A 159 17.02 8.72 -11.79
C LEU A 159 17.94 9.20 -10.67
N LYS A 160 19.23 9.35 -10.95
CA LYS A 160 20.20 9.88 -9.98
C LYS A 160 19.83 11.28 -9.50
N GLN A 161 19.54 12.20 -10.43
CA GLN A 161 19.10 13.57 -10.09
C GLN A 161 17.80 13.56 -9.29
N SER A 162 16.85 12.71 -9.64
CA SER A 162 15.58 12.55 -8.93
C SER A 162 15.79 12.02 -7.51
N VAL A 163 16.67 11.04 -7.31
CA VAL A 163 17.03 10.55 -5.96
C VAL A 163 17.64 11.68 -5.12
N GLU A 164 18.59 12.42 -5.67
CA GLU A 164 19.22 13.55 -4.98
C GLU A 164 18.20 14.63 -4.60
N ARG A 165 17.25 14.95 -5.48
CA ARG A 165 16.14 15.88 -5.20
C ARG A 165 15.22 15.34 -4.11
N THR A 166 14.82 14.07 -4.22
CA THR A 166 13.99 13.39 -3.21
C THR A 166 14.64 13.46 -1.82
N LEU A 167 15.95 13.26 -1.72
CA LEU A 167 16.68 13.37 -0.45
C LEU A 167 16.65 14.79 0.12
N ARG A 168 16.82 15.82 -0.71
CA ARG A 168 16.69 17.22 -0.24
C ARG A 168 15.27 17.54 0.19
N TRP A 169 14.26 17.04 -0.53
CA TRP A 169 12.86 17.18 -0.17
C TRP A 169 12.51 16.43 1.12
N ALA A 170 13.03 15.21 1.30
CA ALA A 170 12.86 14.44 2.53
C ALA A 170 13.41 15.21 3.75
N LYS A 171 14.60 15.81 3.62
CA LYS A 171 15.16 16.66 4.67
C LYS A 171 14.28 17.87 4.97
N ARG A 172 13.85 18.62 3.95
CA ARG A 172 12.98 19.80 4.09
C ARG A 172 11.66 19.44 4.78
N GLY A 173 11.01 18.33 4.37
CA GLY A 173 9.80 17.84 4.98
C GLY A 173 10.01 17.46 6.45
N LYS A 174 11.13 16.76 6.75
CA LYS A 174 11.48 16.39 8.12
C LYS A 174 11.74 17.61 9.01
N ASP A 175 12.41 18.63 8.51
CA ASP A 175 12.76 19.86 9.28
C ASP A 175 11.48 20.63 9.73
N VAL A 176 10.37 20.51 9.01
CA VAL A 176 9.09 21.16 9.36
C VAL A 176 8.10 20.25 10.08
N PHE A 177 8.32 18.95 10.08
CA PHE A 177 7.44 17.97 10.72
C PHE A 177 7.37 18.16 12.23
N LYS A 178 6.15 18.28 12.79
CA LYS A 178 5.87 18.53 14.21
C LYS A 178 4.94 17.48 14.83
N GLY A 179 4.66 16.39 14.11
CA GLY A 179 3.72 15.36 14.55
C GLY A 179 4.20 14.61 15.80
N GLU A 180 3.82 15.05 16.99
CA GLU A 180 4.23 14.44 18.25
C GLU A 180 3.80 12.98 18.41
N ASN A 181 2.62 12.63 17.86
CA ASN A 181 2.04 11.28 17.92
C ASN A 181 2.05 10.56 16.58
N GLN A 182 2.71 11.11 15.57
CA GLN A 182 2.79 10.55 14.23
C GLN A 182 4.20 10.02 13.97
N LEU A 183 4.30 8.98 13.13
CA LEU A 183 5.55 8.50 12.55
C LEU A 183 5.79 9.21 11.22
N LEU A 184 7.04 9.55 10.91
CA LEU A 184 7.45 10.06 9.61
C LEU A 184 8.32 9.04 8.89
N PHE A 185 7.88 8.58 7.71
CA PHE A 185 8.62 7.63 6.87
C PHE A 185 9.34 8.34 5.73
N GLY A 186 10.59 7.94 5.49
CA GLY A 186 11.36 8.32 4.30
C GLY A 186 11.07 7.37 3.13
N ILE A 187 11.13 7.85 1.89
CA ILE A 187 10.87 7.05 0.69
C ILE A 187 12.18 6.82 -0.08
N VAL A 188 12.61 5.56 -0.15
CA VAL A 188 13.76 5.12 -0.94
C VAL A 188 13.35 5.05 -2.40
N GLN A 189 14.08 5.77 -3.26
CA GLN A 189 13.94 5.78 -4.72
C GLN A 189 15.24 5.28 -5.38
N GLY A 190 15.26 5.00 -6.69
CA GLY A 190 16.47 4.58 -7.40
C GLY A 190 16.27 3.54 -8.50
N GLY A 191 15.01 3.26 -8.92
CA GLY A 191 14.71 2.25 -9.93
C GLY A 191 15.23 0.86 -9.54
N ALA A 192 15.75 0.10 -10.49
CA ALA A 192 16.37 -1.21 -10.27
C ALA A 192 17.91 -1.14 -10.09
N TYR A 193 18.46 0.04 -9.78
CA TYR A 193 19.91 0.25 -9.63
C TYR A 193 20.32 0.18 -8.16
N GLU A 194 21.20 -0.78 -7.83
CA GLU A 194 21.62 -1.02 -6.44
C GLU A 194 22.36 0.18 -5.83
N ASP A 195 23.23 0.82 -6.58
CA ASP A 195 23.98 1.99 -6.13
C ASP A 195 23.09 3.19 -5.80
N LEU A 196 22.05 3.45 -6.61
CA LEU A 196 21.08 4.51 -6.35
C LEU A 196 20.18 4.17 -5.15
N ARG A 197 19.71 2.92 -5.03
CA ARG A 197 18.93 2.45 -3.87
C ARG A 197 19.74 2.53 -2.59
N LYS A 198 21.03 2.13 -2.65
CA LYS A 198 21.96 2.26 -1.53
C LYS A 198 22.14 3.72 -1.10
N MET A 199 22.47 4.59 -2.05
CA MET A 199 22.64 6.02 -1.78
C MET A 199 21.37 6.62 -1.12
N SER A 200 20.20 6.28 -1.66
CA SER A 200 18.92 6.75 -1.13
C SER A 200 18.67 6.24 0.29
N ALA A 201 18.80 4.92 0.50
CA ALA A 201 18.54 4.29 1.79
C ALA A 201 19.50 4.79 2.88
N GLU A 202 20.82 4.76 2.63
CA GLU A 202 21.83 5.21 3.61
C GLU A 202 21.66 6.69 3.98
N SER A 203 21.34 7.56 3.02
CA SER A 203 21.06 8.98 3.28
C SER A 203 19.82 9.18 4.14
N LEU A 204 18.73 8.47 3.86
CA LEU A 204 17.50 8.53 4.67
C LEU A 204 17.73 7.97 6.08
N VAL A 205 18.51 6.88 6.21
CA VAL A 205 18.88 6.32 7.52
C VAL A 205 19.68 7.32 8.33
N ALA A 206 20.63 8.01 7.71
CA ALA A 206 21.41 9.08 8.37
C ALA A 206 20.52 10.24 8.84
N MET A 207 19.40 10.49 8.17
CA MET A 207 18.41 11.47 8.63
C MET A 207 17.52 10.95 9.77
N ASN A 208 17.57 9.66 10.13
CA ASN A 208 16.84 9.03 11.22
C ASN A 208 15.31 9.19 11.12
N PHE A 209 14.69 8.64 10.06
CA PHE A 209 13.25 8.52 9.96
C PHE A 209 12.68 7.42 10.87
N ASP A 210 11.39 7.48 11.20
CA ASP A 210 10.71 6.50 12.05
C ASP A 210 10.47 5.15 11.33
N GLY A 211 10.45 5.16 10.00
CA GLY A 211 10.32 4.00 9.12
C GLY A 211 10.69 4.37 7.69
N TYR A 212 10.67 3.38 6.79
CA TYR A 212 11.15 3.55 5.42
C TYR A 212 10.21 2.89 4.43
N SER A 213 9.97 3.57 3.31
CA SER A 213 9.18 3.04 2.21
C SER A 213 10.04 2.83 0.97
N ILE A 214 9.61 1.94 0.10
CA ILE A 214 10.23 1.61 -1.18
C ILE A 214 9.29 2.13 -2.25
N GLY A 215 9.66 3.24 -2.88
CA GLY A 215 8.92 3.88 -3.94
C GLY A 215 9.42 3.49 -5.34
N GLY A 216 8.65 3.87 -6.38
CA GLY A 216 8.99 3.63 -7.78
C GLY A 216 9.00 2.14 -8.18
N VAL A 217 8.15 1.33 -7.55
CA VAL A 217 8.08 -0.13 -7.75
C VAL A 217 6.72 -0.62 -8.27
N ALA A 218 5.77 0.27 -8.46
CA ALA A 218 4.41 -0.04 -8.89
C ALA A 218 4.06 0.60 -10.25
N ASN A 219 5.05 0.86 -11.09
CA ASN A 219 4.85 1.47 -12.40
C ASN A 219 4.40 0.41 -13.42
N ASP A 220 3.40 0.72 -14.26
CA ASP A 220 2.78 -0.19 -15.24
C ASP A 220 3.77 -0.81 -16.26
N HIS A 221 4.98 -0.28 -16.38
CA HIS A 221 6.01 -0.72 -17.34
C HIS A 221 7.26 -1.32 -16.67
N GLU A 222 7.25 -1.49 -15.35
CA GLU A 222 8.37 -2.09 -14.63
C GLU A 222 8.28 -3.62 -14.71
N SER A 223 9.40 -4.28 -14.99
CA SER A 223 9.44 -5.74 -14.97
C SER A 223 9.34 -6.23 -13.52
N LYS A 224 8.74 -7.41 -13.30
CA LYS A 224 8.71 -8.02 -11.95
C LYS A 224 10.12 -8.24 -11.40
N GLU A 225 11.08 -8.59 -12.27
CA GLU A 225 12.48 -8.75 -11.88
C GLU A 225 13.07 -7.45 -11.34
N ASP A 226 12.83 -6.32 -12.00
CA ASP A 226 13.33 -5.01 -11.56
C ASP A 226 12.66 -4.54 -10.27
N MET A 227 11.36 -4.80 -10.12
CA MET A 227 10.64 -4.57 -8.87
C MET A 227 11.23 -5.39 -7.71
N TYR A 228 11.53 -6.68 -7.92
CA TYR A 228 12.12 -7.54 -6.90
C TYR A 228 13.56 -7.14 -6.56
N LYS A 229 14.34 -6.68 -7.54
CA LYS A 229 15.66 -6.05 -7.31
C LYS A 229 15.52 -4.79 -6.45
N ALA A 230 14.54 -3.94 -6.74
CA ALA A 230 14.30 -2.72 -5.97
C ALA A 230 13.95 -3.03 -4.50
N PHE A 231 13.15 -4.08 -4.22
CA PHE A 231 12.93 -4.54 -2.85
C PHE A 231 14.23 -4.95 -2.17
N LEU A 232 14.99 -5.86 -2.79
CA LEU A 232 16.23 -6.39 -2.23
C LEU A 232 17.26 -5.28 -1.99
N TYR A 233 17.49 -4.43 -2.99
CA TYR A 233 18.49 -3.35 -2.95
C TYR A 233 18.11 -2.23 -1.97
N SER A 234 16.82 -2.07 -1.66
CA SER A 234 16.40 -1.14 -0.62
C SER A 234 16.53 -1.74 0.77
N THR A 235 15.93 -2.92 1.01
CA THR A 235 15.87 -3.54 2.34
C THR A 235 17.24 -3.91 2.90
N LYS A 236 18.23 -4.20 2.02
CA LYS A 236 19.61 -4.50 2.38
C LYS A 236 20.30 -3.40 3.19
N TYR A 237 19.92 -2.15 2.96
CA TYR A 237 20.56 -0.96 3.58
C TYR A 237 19.65 -0.28 4.61
N LEU A 238 18.48 -0.85 4.92
CA LEU A 238 17.55 -0.32 5.91
C LEU A 238 17.71 -0.99 7.27
N PRO A 239 17.56 -0.24 8.38
CA PRO A 239 17.69 -0.79 9.72
C PRO A 239 16.64 -1.86 10.02
N GLU A 240 16.98 -2.80 10.91
CA GLU A 240 16.13 -3.94 11.25
C GLU A 240 15.00 -3.58 12.23
N ASP A 241 15.21 -2.59 13.07
CA ASP A 241 14.26 -2.10 14.08
C ASP A 241 13.23 -1.12 13.54
N LYS A 242 13.15 -0.95 12.22
CA LYS A 242 12.22 -0.04 11.55
C LYS A 242 11.31 -0.77 10.57
N LEU A 243 10.07 -0.28 10.45
CA LEU A 243 9.12 -0.76 9.44
C LEU A 243 9.59 -0.45 8.02
N ARG A 244 9.32 -1.38 7.10
CA ARG A 244 9.65 -1.31 5.68
C ARG A 244 8.37 -1.49 4.85
N TYR A 245 8.04 -0.51 4.06
CA TYR A 245 6.78 -0.46 3.32
C TYR A 245 7.03 -0.40 1.81
N ALA A 246 6.51 -1.35 1.02
CA ALA A 246 6.50 -1.32 -0.44
C ALA A 246 5.21 -0.71 -0.96
N MET A 247 5.32 0.41 -1.67
CA MET A 247 4.19 1.24 -2.07
C MET A 247 3.50 0.70 -3.33
N GLY A 248 2.16 0.58 -3.29
CA GLY A 248 1.33 0.28 -4.45
C GLY A 248 1.31 -1.19 -4.89
N ILE A 249 1.81 -2.13 -4.08
CA ILE A 249 1.94 -3.55 -4.41
C ILE A 249 0.75 -4.34 -3.87
N GLY A 250 0.07 -5.10 -4.76
CA GLY A 250 -1.14 -5.84 -4.38
C GLY A 250 -1.46 -7.09 -5.22
N GLU A 251 -0.60 -7.49 -6.15
CA GLU A 251 -0.69 -8.82 -6.75
C GLU A 251 -0.20 -9.86 -5.74
N PRO A 252 -0.94 -10.96 -5.52
CA PRO A 252 -0.62 -11.91 -4.45
C PRO A 252 0.82 -12.43 -4.46
N ILE A 253 1.37 -12.79 -5.62
CA ILE A 253 2.75 -13.26 -5.71
C ILE A 253 3.77 -12.17 -5.35
N ASP A 254 3.47 -10.92 -5.70
CA ASP A 254 4.39 -9.80 -5.43
C ASP A 254 4.45 -9.47 -3.93
N LEU A 255 3.36 -9.78 -3.20
CA LEU A 255 3.35 -9.72 -1.73
C LEU A 255 4.28 -10.77 -1.13
N VAL A 256 4.19 -12.03 -1.61
CA VAL A 256 5.07 -13.13 -1.16
C VAL A 256 6.55 -12.79 -1.45
N GLU A 257 6.85 -12.34 -2.67
CA GLU A 257 8.19 -11.98 -3.11
C GLU A 257 8.75 -10.76 -2.34
N GLY A 258 7.90 -9.79 -2.03
CA GLY A 258 8.29 -8.64 -1.21
C GLY A 258 8.62 -9.03 0.23
N VAL A 259 7.81 -9.89 0.84
CA VAL A 259 8.06 -10.40 2.20
C VAL A 259 9.37 -11.18 2.26
N ILE A 260 9.64 -12.09 1.32
CA ILE A 260 10.90 -12.85 1.24
C ILE A 260 12.11 -11.90 1.18
N ARG A 261 11.95 -10.69 0.62
CA ARG A 261 12.99 -9.66 0.54
C ARG A 261 12.96 -8.65 1.69
N GLY A 262 12.17 -8.90 2.73
CA GLY A 262 12.20 -8.14 3.98
C GLY A 262 11.28 -6.93 4.03
N VAL A 263 10.19 -6.92 3.26
CA VAL A 263 9.12 -5.91 3.33
C VAL A 263 8.06 -6.32 4.36
N ASP A 264 7.56 -5.34 5.13
CA ASP A 264 6.57 -5.55 6.19
C ASP A 264 5.16 -5.09 5.82
N LEU A 265 5.05 -3.99 5.06
CA LEU A 265 3.78 -3.34 4.75
C LEU A 265 3.60 -3.21 3.24
N PHE A 266 2.36 -3.39 2.80
CA PHE A 266 1.95 -3.28 1.40
C PHE A 266 0.59 -2.59 1.30
N ASP A 267 0.35 -1.86 0.22
CA ASP A 267 -0.96 -1.32 -0.12
C ASP A 267 -1.26 -1.48 -1.60
N CYS A 268 -2.51 -1.55 -1.95
CA CYS A 268 -2.94 -1.39 -3.34
C CYS A 268 -4.44 -1.14 -3.45
N VAL A 269 -4.85 -0.39 -4.47
CA VAL A 269 -6.26 -0.22 -4.84
C VAL A 269 -6.85 -1.42 -5.58
N THR A 270 -6.02 -2.36 -6.01
CA THR A 270 -6.39 -3.50 -6.86
C THR A 270 -7.53 -4.35 -6.29
N PRO A 271 -7.59 -4.71 -5.00
CA PRO A 271 -8.69 -5.53 -4.48
C PRO A 271 -10.08 -4.93 -4.74
N THR A 272 -10.26 -3.67 -4.39
CA THR A 272 -11.54 -2.98 -4.59
C THR A 272 -11.77 -2.55 -6.04
N ARG A 273 -10.71 -2.30 -6.82
CA ARG A 273 -10.79 -2.03 -8.26
C ARG A 273 -11.28 -3.26 -8.99
N LEU A 274 -10.69 -4.43 -8.79
CA LEU A 274 -11.09 -5.71 -9.36
C LEU A 274 -12.53 -6.07 -8.99
N ALA A 275 -12.91 -5.85 -7.73
CA ALA A 275 -14.27 -6.09 -7.23
C ALA A 275 -15.33 -5.33 -8.05
N ARG A 276 -15.11 -4.04 -8.32
CA ARG A 276 -16.02 -3.21 -9.13
C ARG A 276 -16.12 -3.68 -10.59
N HIS A 277 -15.16 -4.46 -11.06
CA HIS A 277 -15.17 -5.06 -12.40
C HIS A 277 -15.62 -6.52 -12.41
N GLY A 278 -16.07 -7.05 -11.26
CA GLY A 278 -16.61 -8.42 -11.14
C GLY A 278 -15.55 -9.50 -10.97
N HIS A 279 -14.30 -9.13 -10.59
CA HIS A 279 -13.23 -10.10 -10.39
C HIS A 279 -13.02 -10.37 -8.89
N ALA A 280 -12.72 -11.64 -8.59
CA ALA A 280 -12.35 -12.10 -7.26
C ALA A 280 -11.01 -12.86 -7.28
N PHE A 281 -10.24 -12.73 -6.21
CA PHE A 281 -9.10 -13.59 -5.92
C PHE A 281 -9.57 -14.94 -5.39
N THR A 282 -8.89 -15.99 -5.75
CA THR A 282 -9.08 -17.33 -5.17
C THR A 282 -7.71 -18.01 -4.99
N LYS A 283 -7.66 -19.09 -4.24
CA LYS A 283 -6.44 -19.92 -4.09
C LYS A 283 -5.88 -20.40 -5.44
N TYR A 284 -6.75 -20.52 -6.45
CA TYR A 284 -6.41 -21.02 -7.79
C TYR A 284 -6.38 -19.90 -8.86
N GLY A 285 -6.06 -18.68 -8.45
CA GLY A 285 -5.98 -17.53 -9.34
C GLY A 285 -7.21 -16.63 -9.32
N LYS A 286 -7.22 -15.65 -10.22
CA LYS A 286 -8.31 -14.67 -10.34
C LYS A 286 -9.46 -15.26 -11.17
N ILE A 287 -10.69 -15.07 -10.71
CA ILE A 287 -11.90 -15.42 -11.45
C ILE A 287 -12.69 -14.17 -11.84
N ASN A 288 -13.38 -14.22 -12.96
CA ASN A 288 -14.31 -13.18 -13.40
C ASN A 288 -15.75 -13.70 -13.28
N LEU A 289 -16.48 -13.20 -12.29
CA LEU A 289 -17.86 -13.63 -12.01
C LEU A 289 -18.87 -13.19 -13.10
N LYS A 290 -18.48 -12.34 -14.05
CA LYS A 290 -19.31 -12.04 -15.24
C LYS A 290 -19.41 -13.23 -16.19
N ASN A 291 -18.51 -14.22 -16.12
CA ASN A 291 -18.51 -15.39 -17.01
C ASN A 291 -19.79 -16.22 -16.88
N ALA A 292 -20.29 -16.70 -18.01
CA ALA A 292 -21.56 -17.46 -18.10
C ALA A 292 -21.59 -18.70 -17.20
N LYS A 293 -20.44 -19.37 -17.00
CA LYS A 293 -20.32 -20.58 -16.16
C LYS A 293 -20.80 -20.41 -14.71
N TYR A 294 -20.83 -19.19 -14.19
CA TYR A 294 -21.28 -18.90 -12.83
C TYR A 294 -22.79 -18.60 -12.72
N LYS A 295 -23.56 -18.73 -13.82
CA LYS A 295 -25.01 -18.43 -13.81
C LYS A 295 -25.80 -19.30 -12.84
N GLU A 296 -25.40 -20.54 -12.71
CA GLU A 296 -26.05 -21.56 -11.85
C GLU A 296 -25.06 -22.14 -10.84
N ASP A 297 -23.99 -21.39 -10.50
CA ASP A 297 -23.04 -21.79 -9.46
C ASP A 297 -23.50 -21.26 -8.11
N PHE A 298 -24.18 -22.10 -7.35
CA PHE A 298 -24.73 -21.80 -6.03
C PHE A 298 -23.74 -22.05 -4.89
N THR A 299 -22.44 -22.18 -5.18
CA THR A 299 -21.38 -22.26 -4.16
C THR A 299 -20.78 -20.87 -3.85
N PRO A 300 -20.13 -20.68 -2.71
CA PRO A 300 -19.43 -19.43 -2.39
C PRO A 300 -18.27 -19.15 -3.34
N ILE A 301 -17.70 -17.93 -3.30
CA ILE A 301 -16.50 -17.58 -4.09
C ILE A 301 -15.35 -18.55 -3.76
N SER A 302 -15.15 -18.82 -2.48
CA SER A 302 -14.19 -19.81 -1.96
C SER A 302 -14.80 -20.47 -0.73
N GLU A 303 -14.77 -21.79 -0.67
CA GLU A 303 -15.31 -22.58 0.45
C GLU A 303 -14.46 -22.42 1.73
N GLU A 304 -13.18 -22.18 1.60
CA GLU A 304 -12.22 -21.99 2.69
C GLU A 304 -12.24 -20.56 3.26
N CYS A 305 -12.92 -19.61 2.58
CA CYS A 305 -12.91 -18.21 2.97
C CYS A 305 -13.96 -17.90 4.03
N ASP A 306 -13.53 -17.28 5.12
CA ASP A 306 -14.37 -16.90 6.26
C ASP A 306 -15.05 -15.53 6.14
N CYS A 307 -14.90 -14.82 5.00
CA CYS A 307 -15.47 -13.48 4.83
C CYS A 307 -17.00 -13.50 4.76
N TYR A 308 -17.61 -12.35 5.06
CA TYR A 308 -19.06 -12.15 4.99
C TYR A 308 -19.66 -12.60 3.65
N ALA A 309 -19.01 -12.27 2.52
CA ALA A 309 -19.53 -12.63 1.21
C ALA A 309 -19.59 -14.16 1.00
N CYS A 310 -18.54 -14.89 1.38
CA CYS A 310 -18.48 -16.34 1.21
C CYS A 310 -19.41 -17.10 2.18
N LYS A 311 -19.63 -16.56 3.39
CA LYS A 311 -20.53 -17.18 4.38
C LYS A 311 -22.00 -17.07 4.01
N HIS A 312 -22.38 -16.04 3.22
CA HIS A 312 -23.79 -15.72 3.05
C HIS A 312 -24.29 -15.73 1.61
N TYR A 313 -23.37 -15.67 0.60
CA TYR A 313 -23.76 -15.47 -0.80
C TYR A 313 -23.04 -16.41 -1.74
N THR A 314 -23.74 -16.74 -2.84
CA THR A 314 -23.23 -17.61 -3.91
C THR A 314 -22.67 -16.81 -5.07
N LYS A 315 -21.81 -17.45 -5.87
CA LYS A 315 -21.29 -16.91 -7.11
C LYS A 315 -22.40 -16.49 -8.09
N ALA A 316 -23.47 -17.29 -8.19
CA ALA A 316 -24.62 -16.99 -9.04
C ALA A 316 -25.32 -15.69 -8.63
N TYR A 317 -25.54 -15.46 -7.35
CA TYR A 317 -26.14 -14.23 -6.84
C TYR A 317 -25.23 -13.00 -7.06
N ILE A 318 -23.95 -13.11 -6.70
CA ILE A 318 -22.98 -12.03 -6.91
C ILE A 318 -22.85 -11.68 -8.39
N LYS A 319 -22.80 -12.71 -9.28
CA LYS A 319 -22.84 -12.50 -10.73
C LYS A 319 -24.08 -11.72 -11.17
N HIS A 320 -25.26 -12.09 -10.65
CA HIS A 320 -26.50 -11.36 -10.95
C HIS A 320 -26.36 -9.88 -10.57
N LEU A 321 -25.90 -9.57 -9.35
CA LEU A 321 -25.73 -8.20 -8.89
C LEU A 321 -24.74 -7.40 -9.76
N ILE A 322 -23.59 -7.98 -10.11
CA ILE A 322 -22.59 -7.32 -10.98
C ILE A 322 -23.15 -7.04 -12.37
N ASN A 323 -23.92 -7.96 -12.95
CA ASN A 323 -24.53 -7.77 -14.25
C ASN A 323 -25.70 -6.76 -14.24
N ALA A 324 -26.34 -6.58 -13.10
CA ALA A 324 -27.39 -5.59 -12.87
C ALA A 324 -26.86 -4.22 -12.40
N ASP A 325 -25.54 -4.01 -12.39
CA ASP A 325 -24.85 -2.82 -11.87
C ASP A 325 -25.24 -2.46 -10.42
N GLU A 326 -25.65 -3.46 -9.63
CA GLU A 326 -25.95 -3.28 -8.21
C GLU A 326 -24.67 -3.11 -7.39
N THR A 327 -24.57 -2.01 -6.67
CA THR A 327 -23.37 -1.66 -5.88
C THR A 327 -23.07 -2.71 -4.80
N PHE A 328 -24.08 -3.42 -4.33
CA PHE A 328 -23.91 -4.51 -3.36
C PHE A 328 -23.02 -5.64 -3.88
N GLY A 329 -23.07 -5.95 -5.16
CA GLY A 329 -22.15 -6.92 -5.78
C GLY A 329 -20.69 -6.50 -5.66
N ALA A 330 -20.39 -5.24 -5.96
CA ALA A 330 -19.04 -4.69 -5.80
C ALA A 330 -18.59 -4.65 -4.33
N ARG A 331 -19.52 -4.39 -3.38
CA ARG A 331 -19.26 -4.43 -1.93
C ARG A 331 -18.89 -5.84 -1.48
N LEU A 332 -19.66 -6.87 -1.83
CA LEU A 332 -19.38 -8.26 -1.49
C LEU A 332 -18.02 -8.72 -2.02
N LEU A 333 -17.70 -8.37 -3.27
CA LEU A 333 -16.40 -8.69 -3.86
C LEU A 333 -15.24 -7.91 -3.23
N SER A 334 -15.46 -6.66 -2.81
CA SER A 334 -14.44 -5.87 -2.11
C SER A 334 -14.10 -6.49 -0.75
N ILE A 335 -15.11 -6.87 0.03
CA ILE A 335 -14.93 -7.60 1.31
C ILE A 335 -14.11 -8.87 1.07
N HIS A 336 -14.52 -9.68 0.08
CA HIS A 336 -13.82 -10.93 -0.23
C HIS A 336 -12.37 -10.70 -0.64
N ASN A 337 -12.11 -9.79 -1.57
CA ASN A 337 -10.77 -9.55 -2.10
C ASN A 337 -9.81 -8.99 -1.05
N ILE A 338 -10.30 -8.12 -0.16
CA ILE A 338 -9.49 -7.61 0.96
C ILE A 338 -9.21 -8.76 1.94
N ARG A 339 -10.24 -9.52 2.35
CA ARG A 339 -10.05 -10.66 3.27
C ARG A 339 -9.09 -11.70 2.69
N TYR A 340 -9.13 -11.95 1.38
CA TYR A 340 -8.19 -12.85 0.70
C TYR A 340 -6.74 -12.39 0.88
N LEU A 341 -6.43 -11.11 0.65
CA LEU A 341 -5.06 -10.61 0.80
C LEU A 341 -4.63 -10.57 2.27
N VAL A 342 -5.54 -10.27 3.19
CA VAL A 342 -5.27 -10.32 4.63
C VAL A 342 -5.00 -11.76 5.07
N SER A 343 -5.80 -12.74 4.61
CA SER A 343 -5.56 -14.17 4.89
C SER A 343 -4.23 -14.66 4.32
N LEU A 344 -3.88 -14.23 3.11
CA LEU A 344 -2.57 -14.55 2.53
C LEU A 344 -1.43 -14.05 3.43
N MET A 345 -1.57 -12.85 4.02
CA MET A 345 -0.57 -12.35 4.97
C MET A 345 -0.55 -13.14 6.30
N GLU A 346 -1.71 -13.64 6.74
CA GLU A 346 -1.79 -14.53 7.91
C GLU A 346 -1.05 -15.86 7.64
N GLU A 347 -1.23 -16.46 6.46
CA GLU A 347 -0.51 -17.68 6.04
C GLU A 347 1.01 -17.43 5.90
N ILE A 348 1.40 -16.31 5.31
CA ILE A 348 2.81 -15.88 5.20
C ILE A 348 3.44 -15.74 6.59
N ARG A 349 2.76 -15.09 7.55
CA ARG A 349 3.27 -14.97 8.93
C ARG A 349 3.44 -16.33 9.59
N GLN A 350 2.53 -17.27 9.35
CA GLN A 350 2.67 -18.64 9.85
C GLN A 350 3.89 -19.34 9.24
N ALA A 351 4.10 -19.21 7.93
CA ALA A 351 5.28 -19.76 7.25
C ALA A 351 6.60 -19.15 7.78
N ILE A 352 6.63 -17.85 8.15
CA ILE A 352 7.78 -17.22 8.81
C ILE A 352 8.00 -17.80 10.21
N LYS A 353 6.93 -18.01 11.00
CA LYS A 353 7.03 -18.63 12.33
C LYS A 353 7.65 -20.02 12.28
N GLU A 354 7.40 -20.76 11.20
CA GLU A 354 7.85 -22.13 10.96
C GLU A 354 9.18 -22.23 10.19
N ASP A 355 9.81 -21.11 9.79
CA ASP A 355 10.99 -21.05 8.90
C ASP A 355 10.81 -21.82 7.57
N ASN A 356 9.62 -21.69 6.97
CA ASN A 356 9.17 -22.45 5.81
C ASN A 356 8.65 -21.58 4.65
N ILE A 357 9.05 -20.31 4.57
CA ILE A 357 8.51 -19.35 3.59
C ILE A 357 8.85 -19.72 2.14
N GLU A 358 9.98 -20.35 1.87
CA GLU A 358 10.35 -20.76 0.51
C GLU A 358 9.43 -21.87 0.00
N ALA A 359 9.17 -22.91 0.81
CA ALA A 359 8.23 -23.97 0.45
C ALA A 359 6.79 -23.44 0.32
N PHE A 360 6.39 -22.52 1.19
CA PHE A 360 5.11 -21.80 1.04
C PHE A 360 5.01 -21.08 -0.31
N ARG A 361 6.07 -20.37 -0.73
CA ARG A 361 6.14 -19.70 -2.02
C ARG A 361 5.97 -20.65 -3.19
N GLU A 362 6.66 -21.78 -3.18
CA GLU A 362 6.58 -22.80 -4.25
C GLU A 362 5.16 -23.38 -4.35
N GLU A 363 4.56 -23.73 -3.21
CA GLU A 363 3.19 -24.22 -3.16
C GLU A 363 2.19 -23.16 -3.63
N PHE A 364 2.35 -21.91 -3.21
CA PHE A 364 1.53 -20.78 -3.64
C PHE A 364 1.58 -20.60 -5.15
N ILE A 365 2.77 -20.59 -5.76
CA ILE A 365 2.94 -20.44 -7.21
C ILE A 365 2.25 -21.60 -7.94
N LYS A 366 2.46 -22.84 -7.50
CA LYS A 366 1.84 -24.03 -8.08
C LYS A 366 0.31 -23.95 -8.04
N ASN A 367 -0.27 -23.55 -6.92
CA ASN A 367 -1.72 -23.47 -6.75
C ASN A 367 -2.33 -22.30 -7.54
N TYR A 368 -1.73 -21.11 -7.45
CA TYR A 368 -2.30 -19.89 -8.00
C TYR A 368 -2.11 -19.75 -9.52
N TYR A 369 -0.99 -20.20 -10.07
CA TYR A 369 -0.65 -20.08 -11.50
C TYR A 369 -0.68 -21.42 -12.26
N GLY A 370 -0.82 -22.56 -11.56
CA GLY A 370 -0.80 -23.91 -12.12
C GLY A 370 0.63 -24.44 -12.39
N GLU A 371 0.74 -25.75 -12.59
CA GLU A 371 2.02 -26.47 -12.70
C GLU A 371 2.93 -26.02 -13.87
N LYS A 372 2.40 -25.26 -14.85
CA LYS A 372 3.17 -24.81 -16.02
C LYS A 372 4.06 -23.59 -15.76
N ASN A 373 3.99 -23.01 -14.57
CA ASN A 373 4.69 -21.76 -14.22
C ASN A 373 5.64 -21.91 -12.98
N VAL A 374 5.99 -23.15 -12.65
CA VAL A 374 6.99 -23.46 -11.61
C VAL A 374 8.38 -23.57 -12.21
#